data_bdf6344e9c1bc9f2d949d928deb51003
#
_entry.id   bdf6344e9c1bc9f2d949d928deb51003
#
_cell.length_a   1.000
_cell.length_b   1.000
_cell.length_c   1.000
_cell.angle_alpha   90.00
_cell.angle_beta   90.00
_cell.angle_gamma   90.00
#
_symmetry.space_group_name_H-M   'P 1'
#
loop_
_entity.id
_entity.type
_entity.pdbx_description
1 polymer ?
#
loop_
_entity_poly.entity_id
_entity_poly.type
_entity_poly.pdbx_seq_one_letter_code
_entity_poly.pdbx_strand_id
1 'polypeptide(L)' 'MLTEQEISVLELKQKGLKQTEIARKMKISQPAVSNFYNNALNKIRQAEQVIRIKKEMGIK' A
#
# COMPACT_ATOMS: atom_id res chain seq x y z
N MET A 1 -5.77 6.87 -5.33
CA MET A 1 -4.57 6.34 -5.99
C MET A 1 -3.44 6.20 -5.01
N LEU A 2 -2.55 5.26 -5.26
CA LEU A 2 -1.35 5.10 -4.44
C LEU A 2 -0.31 6.15 -4.78
N THR A 3 0.36 6.68 -3.74
CA THR A 3 1.49 7.59 -3.94
C THR A 3 2.75 6.80 -4.27
N GLU A 4 3.77 7.48 -4.77
CA GLU A 4 5.06 6.84 -5.08
C GLU A 4 5.66 6.18 -3.84
N GLN A 5 5.59 6.83 -2.68
CA GLN A 5 6.11 6.28 -1.44
C GLN A 5 5.35 5.03 -1.03
N GLU A 6 4.04 5.03 -1.18
CA GLU A 6 3.22 3.86 -0.86
C GLU A 6 3.56 2.69 -1.78
N ILE A 7 3.72 2.95 -3.07
CA ILE A 7 4.11 1.93 -4.03
C ILE A 7 5.49 1.36 -3.68
N SER A 8 6.45 2.24 -3.37
CA SER A 8 7.81 1.81 -3.00
C SER A 8 7.80 0.91 -1.78
N VAL A 9 7.04 1.26 -0.74
CA VAL A 9 6.93 0.44 0.46
C VAL A 9 6.34 -0.93 0.13
N LEU A 10 5.29 -0.97 -0.68
CA LEU A 10 4.67 -2.24 -1.07
C LEU A 10 5.64 -3.13 -1.85
N GLU A 11 6.36 -2.54 -2.79
CA GLU A 11 7.33 -3.29 -3.59
C GLU A 11 8.45 -3.87 -2.73
N LEU A 12 8.99 -3.08 -1.81
CA LEU A 12 10.06 -3.54 -0.93
C LEU A 12 9.56 -4.61 0.04
N LYS A 13 8.35 -4.46 0.56
CA LYS A 13 7.72 -5.48 1.39
C LYS A 13 7.55 -6.79 0.62
N GLN A 14 7.15 -6.71 -0.62
CA GLN A 14 6.95 -7.90 -1.46
C GLN A 14 8.27 -8.62 -1.74
N LYS A 15 9.38 -7.89 -1.78
CA LYS A 15 10.71 -8.47 -1.93
C LYS A 15 11.22 -9.12 -0.65
N GLY A 16 10.47 -9.04 0.45
CA GLY A 16 10.83 -9.68 1.71
C GLY A 16 11.65 -8.81 2.66
N LEU A 17 11.77 -7.50 2.38
CA LEU A 17 12.51 -6.61 3.27
C LEU A 17 11.74 -6.37 4.56
N LYS A 18 12.48 -6.25 5.66
CA LYS A 18 11.91 -5.87 6.95
C LYS A 18 11.69 -4.36 7.01
N GLN A 19 10.81 -3.94 7.91
CA GLN A 19 10.48 -2.52 8.09
C GLN A 19 11.73 -1.66 8.32
N THR A 20 12.68 -2.15 9.10
CA THR A 20 13.93 -1.44 9.37
C THR A 20 14.75 -1.24 8.10
N GLU A 21 14.78 -2.26 7.24
CA GLU A 21 15.51 -2.22 5.98
C GLU A 21 14.85 -1.25 5.00
N ILE A 22 13.51 -1.26 4.95
CA ILE A 22 12.75 -0.34 4.10
C ILE A 22 13.00 1.10 4.53
N ALA A 23 12.93 1.37 5.85
CA ALA A 23 13.17 2.70 6.39
C ALA A 23 14.55 3.22 5.99
N ARG A 24 15.56 2.36 6.10
CA ARG A 24 16.93 2.72 5.75
C ARG A 24 17.05 2.99 4.25
N LYS A 25 16.48 2.13 3.44
CA LYS A 25 16.56 2.24 1.98
C LYS A 25 15.84 3.47 1.45
N MET A 26 14.71 3.81 2.04
CA MET A 26 13.92 4.99 1.65
C MET A 26 14.34 6.26 2.39
N LYS A 27 15.26 6.15 3.36
CA LYS A 27 15.72 7.28 4.19
C LYS A 27 14.58 7.95 4.93
N ILE A 28 13.71 7.15 5.50
CA ILE A 28 12.56 7.61 6.31
C ILE A 28 12.54 6.85 7.63
N SER A 29 11.71 7.31 8.57
CA SER A 29 11.57 6.65 9.87
C SER A 29 10.76 5.35 9.72
N GLN A 30 10.92 4.43 10.70
CA GLN A 30 10.11 3.22 10.74
C GLN A 30 8.62 3.52 10.90
N PRO A 31 8.19 4.46 11.77
CA PRO A 31 6.78 4.84 11.80
C PRO A 31 6.25 5.35 10.47
N ALA A 32 7.06 6.05 9.69
CA ALA A 32 6.65 6.50 8.36
C ALA A 32 6.42 5.32 7.43
N VAL A 33 7.28 4.30 7.47
CA VAL A 33 7.09 3.06 6.70
C VAL A 33 5.76 2.41 7.06
N SER A 34 5.46 2.29 8.37
CA SER A 34 4.19 1.72 8.83
C SER A 34 3.00 2.50 8.33
N ASN A 35 3.08 3.83 8.38
CA ASN A 35 1.99 4.69 7.92
C ASN A 35 1.74 4.53 6.43
N PHE A 36 2.81 4.55 5.62
CA PHE A 36 2.67 4.35 4.18
C PHE A 36 2.09 2.97 3.86
N TYR A 37 2.55 1.94 4.56
CA TYR A 37 2.06 0.59 4.35
C TYR A 37 0.58 0.46 4.68
N ASN A 38 0.17 0.96 5.85
CA ASN A 38 -1.23 0.90 6.28
C ASN A 38 -2.14 1.70 5.35
N ASN A 39 -1.69 2.90 4.93
CA ASN A 39 -2.45 3.73 4.00
C ASN A 39 -2.61 3.01 2.65
N ALA A 40 -1.55 2.38 2.17
CA ALA A 40 -1.59 1.63 0.91
C ALA A 40 -2.59 0.47 1.01
N LEU A 41 -2.56 -0.30 2.09
CA LEU A 41 -3.50 -1.40 2.30
C LEU A 41 -4.95 -0.92 2.37
N ASN A 42 -5.19 0.20 3.05
CA ASN A 42 -6.53 0.76 3.13
C ASN A 42 -7.05 1.19 1.76
N LYS A 43 -6.20 1.80 0.95
CA LYS A 43 -6.56 2.20 -0.41
C LYS A 43 -6.88 1.00 -1.29
N ILE A 44 -6.10 -0.07 -1.15
CA ILE A 44 -6.34 -1.32 -1.88
C ILE A 44 -7.68 -1.92 -1.49
N ARG A 45 -7.98 -1.98 -0.18
CA ARG A 45 -9.28 -2.50 0.30
C ARG A 45 -10.44 -1.69 -0.24
N GLN A 46 -10.33 -0.37 -0.25
CA GLN A 46 -11.37 0.51 -0.78
C GLN A 46 -11.59 0.25 -2.27
N ALA A 47 -10.52 0.10 -3.03
CA ALA A 47 -10.60 -0.20 -4.45
C ALA A 47 -11.27 -1.57 -4.70
N GLU A 48 -10.95 -2.58 -3.89
CA GLU A 48 -11.57 -3.90 -3.99
C GLU A 48 -13.07 -3.85 -3.70
N GLN A 49 -13.47 -3.05 -2.70
CA GLN A 49 -14.88 -2.88 -2.37
C GLN A 49 -15.64 -2.22 -3.51
N VAL A 50 -15.06 -1.20 -4.11
CA VAL A 50 -15.67 -0.51 -5.24
C VAL A 50 -15.85 -1.47 -6.43
N ILE A 51 -14.84 -2.28 -6.71
CA ILE A 51 -14.91 -3.27 -7.78
C ILE A 51 -16.02 -4.30 -7.50
N ARG A 52 -16.12 -4.74 -6.23
CA ARG A 52 -17.16 -5.69 -5.82
C ARG A 52 -18.56 -5.10 -6.02
N ILE A 53 -18.77 -3.89 -5.55
CA ILE A 53 -20.05 -3.20 -5.70
C ILE A 53 -20.40 -3.05 -7.19
N LYS A 54 -19.43 -2.66 -8.00
CA LYS A 54 -19.60 -2.52 -9.43
C LYS A 54 -20.08 -3.83 -10.06
N LYS A 55 -19.47 -4.96 -9.69
CA LYS A 55 -19.87 -6.28 -10.19
C LYS A 55 -21.28 -6.66 -9.75
N GLU A 56 -21.61 -6.43 -8.48
CA GLU A 56 -22.93 -6.77 -7.93
C GLU A 56 -24.03 -5.96 -8.61
N MET A 57 -23.76 -4.72 -8.96
CA MET A 57 -24.70 -3.84 -9.62
C MET A 57 -24.76 -4.04 -11.14
N GLY A 58 -23.88 -4.87 -11.68
CA GLY A 58 -23.84 -5.12 -13.11
C GLY A 58 -23.33 -3.93 -13.94
N ILE A 59 -22.63 -3.01 -13.34
CA ILE A 59 -22.06 -1.84 -14.01
C ILE A 59 -20.77 -2.28 -14.72
N LYS A 60 -20.66 -1.93 -15.98
CA LYS A 60 -19.46 -2.25 -16.79
C LYS A 60 -18.45 -1.12 -16.80
#